data_df819264b5220ba97aff2dcbbf79804a
#
_entry.id   df819264b5220ba97aff2dcbbf79804a
#
_cell.length_a   1.000
_cell.length_b   1.000
_cell.length_c   1.000
_cell.angle_alpha   90.00
_cell.angle_beta   90.00
_cell.angle_gamma   90.00
#
_symmetry.space_group_name_H-M   'P 1'
#
loop_
_entity.id
_entity.type
_entity.pdbx_description
1 polymer ?
#
loop_
_entity_poly.entity_id
_entity_poly.type
_entity_poly.pdbx_seq_one_letter_code
_entity_poly.pdbx_strand_id
1 'polypeptide(L)'
;MENKAFINNKSFHLAGIVPIAGQPLDYNFPWHDSLQPIGKDFLAAERAVWECACAGCETIWIVCHDDMQPLIKYRLGDYVYDPTRSAERGSQRIIPLHFVPIHPNDRDKRDCLGWSVLYGALTAYWLSRTISQWVQPDRYYVSFPYGVYKPELVIPYRTKISSNEPFCVSYDKKTVKDNEYLGFTFDGEDFKECRRVIRKEGTGQFLSSDMHKRMPIEERWSARHFKLDKIFEHVNMNEANILCTPWYYNIDSWDGLCEFLGTKNRKELDRPSHKMLGYHEWNLIGDEIE
;
A
#
# COMPACT_ATOMS: atom_id res chain seq x y z
N MET A 1 -16.50 20.84 -43.37
CA MET A 1 -15.71 21.08 -42.14
C MET A 1 -15.98 19.92 -41.24
N GLU A 2 -15.11 18.92 -41.24
CA GLU A 2 -15.24 17.75 -40.39
C GLU A 2 -14.86 18.11 -38.96
N ASN A 3 -15.82 17.95 -38.05
CA ASN A 3 -15.57 18.01 -36.61
C ASN A 3 -14.62 16.87 -36.23
N LYS A 4 -13.33 17.16 -36.11
CA LYS A 4 -12.38 16.27 -35.42
C LYS A 4 -12.85 16.18 -33.98
N ALA A 5 -13.54 15.08 -33.65
CA ALA A 5 -13.80 14.68 -32.29
C ALA A 5 -12.46 14.65 -31.56
N PHE A 6 -12.29 15.50 -30.55
CA PHE A 6 -11.19 15.39 -29.61
C PHE A 6 -11.33 14.03 -28.94
N ILE A 7 -10.54 13.07 -29.36
CA ILE A 7 -10.41 11.79 -28.67
C ILE A 7 -9.77 12.15 -27.36
N ASN A 8 -10.57 12.13 -26.28
CA ASN A 8 -10.10 12.27 -24.91
C ASN A 8 -9.24 11.04 -24.57
N ASN A 9 -7.95 11.10 -24.91
CA ASN A 9 -6.96 10.13 -24.44
C ASN A 9 -6.70 10.40 -22.94
N LYS A 10 -7.68 10.10 -22.08
CA LYS A 10 -7.43 10.05 -20.65
C LYS A 10 -6.43 8.91 -20.41
N SER A 11 -5.24 9.24 -19.96
CA SER A 11 -4.28 8.22 -19.54
C SER A 11 -4.84 7.52 -18.30
N PHE A 12 -4.74 6.19 -18.26
CA PHE A 12 -5.15 5.39 -17.10
C PHE A 12 -4.29 5.79 -15.89
N HIS A 13 -4.95 6.19 -14.79
CA HIS A 13 -4.27 6.59 -13.57
C HIS A 13 -4.35 5.49 -12.52
N LEU A 14 -3.19 4.90 -12.22
CA LEU A 14 -3.03 3.92 -11.15
C LEU A 14 -2.43 4.59 -9.91
N ALA A 15 -3.14 4.55 -8.78
CA ALA A 15 -2.63 5.04 -7.50
C ALA A 15 -2.15 3.87 -6.62
N GLY A 16 -0.91 3.94 -6.15
CA GLY A 16 -0.35 2.98 -5.18
C GLY A 16 -0.79 3.33 -3.76
N ILE A 17 -1.17 2.34 -2.97
CA ILE A 17 -1.51 2.48 -1.56
C ILE A 17 -0.57 1.62 -0.73
N VAL A 18 0.14 2.24 0.21
CA VAL A 18 1.01 1.55 1.17
C VAL A 18 0.45 1.76 2.58
N PRO A 19 -0.32 0.78 3.11
CA PRO A 19 -0.90 0.87 4.44
C PRO A 19 0.14 0.48 5.49
N ILE A 20 0.46 1.41 6.38
CA ILE A 20 1.37 1.19 7.51
C ILE A 20 0.58 1.23 8.83
N ALA A 21 -0.31 2.21 8.96
CA ALA A 21 -1.13 2.36 10.16
C ALA A 21 -2.14 1.22 10.33
N GLY A 22 -2.48 0.91 11.58
CA GLY A 22 -3.53 -0.05 11.93
C GLY A 22 -3.07 -1.50 12.02
N GLN A 23 -1.80 -1.78 11.89
CA GLN A 23 -1.22 -3.09 12.21
C GLN A 23 -0.84 -3.13 13.71
N PRO A 24 -1.28 -4.15 14.46
CA PRO A 24 -0.77 -4.37 15.81
C PRO A 24 0.74 -4.57 15.81
N LEU A 25 1.43 -3.96 16.79
CA LEU A 25 2.87 -4.11 16.96
C LEU A 25 3.15 -5.41 17.71
N ASP A 26 3.98 -6.27 17.16
CA ASP A 26 4.33 -7.57 17.75
C ASP A 26 5.78 -7.62 18.27
N TYR A 27 6.68 -6.83 17.68
CA TYR A 27 8.12 -6.95 17.94
C TYR A 27 8.59 -6.32 19.25
N ASN A 28 7.77 -5.48 19.87
CA ASN A 28 8.13 -4.70 21.08
C ASN A 28 9.39 -3.84 20.92
N PHE A 29 9.68 -3.38 19.69
CA PHE A 29 10.74 -2.43 19.43
C PHE A 29 10.30 -0.99 19.70
N PRO A 30 11.23 -0.05 19.91
CA PRO A 30 10.93 1.37 20.08
C PRO A 30 10.52 2.07 18.77
N TRP A 31 10.47 1.37 17.68
CA TRP A 31 10.01 1.82 16.37
C TRP A 31 8.96 0.84 15.80
N HIS A 32 8.25 1.30 14.80
CA HIS A 32 7.18 0.54 14.18
C HIS A 32 7.69 -0.66 13.37
N ASP A 33 6.97 -1.77 13.38
CA ASP A 33 7.35 -3.03 12.74
C ASP A 33 7.59 -2.90 11.23
N SER A 34 6.86 -1.99 10.54
CA SER A 34 7.09 -1.72 9.12
C SER A 34 8.47 -1.11 8.79
N LEU A 35 9.19 -0.62 9.79
CA LEU A 35 10.56 -0.10 9.66
C LEU A 35 11.63 -1.15 9.88
N GLN A 36 11.26 -2.42 9.93
CA GLN A 36 12.23 -3.52 10.06
C GLN A 36 13.08 -3.65 8.81
N PRO A 37 14.40 -3.86 8.98
CA PRO A 37 15.28 -4.15 7.87
C PRO A 37 15.03 -5.57 7.35
N ILE A 38 14.66 -5.67 6.08
CA ILE A 38 14.46 -6.93 5.35
C ILE A 38 15.66 -7.28 4.46
N GLY A 39 16.56 -6.34 4.24
CA GLY A 39 17.78 -6.49 3.46
C GLY A 39 18.83 -5.50 3.92
N LYS A 40 19.96 -5.47 3.22
CA LYS A 40 21.02 -4.48 3.49
C LYS A 40 20.48 -3.08 3.17
N ASP A 41 20.38 -2.22 4.18
CA ASP A 41 19.85 -0.86 4.08
C ASP A 41 18.44 -0.77 3.44
N PHE A 42 17.63 -1.81 3.58
CA PHE A 42 16.32 -1.91 2.94
C PHE A 42 15.23 -2.28 3.96
N LEU A 43 14.26 -1.36 4.14
CA LEU A 43 13.17 -1.50 5.09
C LEU A 43 11.93 -2.12 4.43
N ALA A 44 11.10 -2.76 5.24
CA ALA A 44 9.83 -3.34 4.79
C ALA A 44 8.90 -2.30 4.13
N ALA A 45 8.79 -1.10 4.72
CA ALA A 45 8.01 0.00 4.14
C ALA A 45 8.60 0.49 2.79
N GLU A 46 9.93 0.56 2.67
CA GLU A 46 10.60 0.94 1.42
C GLU A 46 10.33 -0.07 0.30
N ARG A 47 10.32 -1.38 0.64
CA ARG A 47 9.98 -2.44 -0.31
C ARG A 47 8.55 -2.26 -0.87
N ALA A 48 7.59 -1.96 0.00
CA ALA A 48 6.21 -1.76 -0.44
C ALA A 48 6.06 -0.53 -1.36
N VAL A 49 6.76 0.56 -1.07
CA VAL A 49 6.81 1.74 -1.94
C VAL A 49 7.46 1.39 -3.28
N TRP A 50 8.58 0.65 -3.24
CA TRP A 50 9.26 0.22 -4.46
C TRP A 50 8.40 -0.71 -5.32
N GLU A 51 7.64 -1.60 -4.71
CA GLU A 51 6.69 -2.45 -5.44
C GLU A 51 5.62 -1.63 -6.16
N CYS A 52 5.06 -0.60 -5.53
CA CYS A 52 4.14 0.33 -6.20
C CYS A 52 4.79 1.01 -7.41
N ALA A 53 6.05 1.42 -7.31
CA ALA A 53 6.80 1.98 -8.44
C ALA A 53 7.01 0.94 -9.54
N CYS A 54 7.36 -0.29 -9.19
CA CYS A 54 7.48 -1.43 -10.11
C CYS A 54 6.15 -1.75 -10.80
N ALA A 55 5.03 -1.66 -10.10
CA ALA A 55 3.69 -1.87 -10.63
C ALA A 55 3.25 -0.79 -11.63
N GLY A 56 3.93 0.35 -11.67
CA GLY A 56 3.63 1.44 -12.59
C GLY A 56 2.68 2.49 -12.05
N CYS A 57 2.54 2.59 -10.73
CA CYS A 57 1.74 3.63 -10.10
C CYS A 57 2.22 5.03 -10.51
N GLU A 58 1.27 5.95 -10.66
CA GLU A 58 1.55 7.35 -11.01
C GLU A 58 1.71 8.22 -9.76
N THR A 59 1.09 7.82 -8.67
CA THR A 59 1.19 8.43 -7.34
C THR A 59 1.22 7.32 -6.30
N ILE A 60 1.89 7.55 -5.17
CA ILE A 60 1.93 6.57 -4.07
C ILE A 60 1.47 7.26 -2.78
N TRP A 61 0.52 6.65 -2.10
CA TRP A 61 -0.14 7.15 -0.90
C TRP A 61 0.24 6.27 0.30
N ILE A 62 1.05 6.83 1.19
CA ILE A 62 1.57 6.14 2.37
C ILE A 62 0.70 6.51 3.56
N VAL A 63 -0.05 5.54 4.06
CA VAL A 63 -0.99 5.75 5.17
C VAL A 63 -0.33 5.34 6.47
N CYS A 64 -0.03 6.32 7.32
CA CYS A 64 0.71 6.12 8.56
C CYS A 64 0.16 7.00 9.69
N HIS A 65 0.62 6.78 10.91
CA HIS A 65 0.38 7.70 12.02
C HIS A 65 1.34 8.91 11.93
N ASP A 66 0.93 10.04 12.51
CA ASP A 66 1.68 11.30 12.43
C ASP A 66 3.10 11.20 13.02
N ASP A 67 3.27 10.38 14.06
CA ASP A 67 4.55 10.14 14.72
C ASP A 67 5.55 9.35 13.86
N MET A 68 5.04 8.56 12.93
CA MET A 68 5.89 7.77 12.01
C MET A 68 6.26 8.52 10.74
N GLN A 69 5.43 9.45 10.32
CA GLN A 69 5.61 10.17 9.06
C GLN A 69 7.01 10.78 8.91
N PRO A 70 7.60 11.46 9.92
CA PRO A 70 8.92 12.04 9.78
C PRO A 70 10.02 11.02 9.47
N LEU A 71 9.98 9.86 10.11
CA LEU A 71 10.95 8.79 9.89
C LEU A 71 10.86 8.19 8.48
N ILE A 72 9.63 7.93 8.04
CA ILE A 72 9.41 7.37 6.70
C ILE A 72 9.78 8.39 5.63
N LYS A 73 9.41 9.66 5.84
CA LYS A 73 9.77 10.75 4.92
C LYS A 73 11.28 10.98 4.87
N TYR A 74 11.97 10.86 6.01
CA TYR A 74 13.42 10.94 6.05
C TYR A 74 14.08 9.85 5.18
N ARG A 75 13.53 8.64 5.16
CA ARG A 75 14.07 7.52 4.39
C ARG A 75 13.72 7.55 2.91
N LEU A 76 12.51 7.98 2.56
CA LEU A 76 11.97 7.90 1.20
C LEU A 76 12.01 9.23 0.43
N GLY A 77 12.06 10.37 1.13
CA GLY A 77 11.89 11.68 0.51
C GLY A 77 10.45 11.95 0.08
N ASP A 78 10.30 12.80 -0.92
CA ASP A 78 9.01 13.23 -1.46
C ASP A 78 8.61 12.53 -2.76
N TYR A 79 9.49 11.72 -3.34
CA TYR A 79 9.25 11.00 -4.59
C TYR A 79 10.18 9.79 -4.76
N VAL A 80 9.80 8.92 -5.66
CA VAL A 80 10.62 7.82 -6.17
C VAL A 80 10.62 7.84 -7.70
N TYR A 81 11.58 7.17 -8.32
CA TYR A 81 11.64 7.10 -9.78
C TYR A 81 11.03 5.81 -10.32
N ASP A 82 10.43 5.92 -11.49
CA ASP A 82 9.90 4.77 -12.23
C ASP A 82 11.06 3.85 -12.71
N PRO A 83 11.12 2.59 -12.25
CA PRO A 83 12.23 1.68 -12.57
C PRO A 83 12.34 1.32 -14.06
N THR A 84 11.26 1.47 -14.84
CA THR A 84 11.25 1.07 -16.25
C THR A 84 11.57 2.20 -17.21
N ARG A 85 11.60 3.44 -16.72
CA ARG A 85 12.01 4.60 -17.51
C ARG A 85 13.41 5.02 -17.08
N SER A 86 14.40 4.34 -17.64
CA SER A 86 15.79 4.63 -17.33
C SER A 86 16.27 5.94 -17.95
N ALA A 87 17.34 6.49 -17.37
CA ALA A 87 17.97 7.76 -17.76
C ALA A 87 18.50 7.82 -19.20
N GLU A 88 18.53 6.71 -19.94
CA GLU A 88 19.03 6.64 -21.33
C GLU A 88 18.26 7.51 -22.32
N ARG A 89 17.04 7.95 -21.96
CA ARG A 89 16.21 8.84 -22.81
C ARG A 89 16.00 10.25 -22.23
N GLY A 90 16.77 10.65 -21.24
CA GLY A 90 16.77 12.03 -20.73
C GLY A 90 15.53 12.45 -19.90
N SER A 91 14.57 11.59 -19.64
CA SER A 91 13.41 11.89 -18.76
C SER A 91 13.10 10.73 -17.82
N GLN A 92 13.70 10.76 -16.66
CA GLN A 92 13.26 9.90 -15.55
C GLN A 92 11.84 10.35 -15.10
N ARG A 93 10.90 9.40 -15.02
CA ARG A 93 9.58 9.70 -14.51
C ARG A 93 9.61 9.70 -12.98
N ILE A 94 9.21 10.82 -12.40
CA ILE A 94 9.05 11.00 -10.96
C ILE A 94 7.66 10.51 -10.55
N ILE A 95 7.60 9.73 -9.48
CA ILE A 95 6.37 9.27 -8.85
C ILE A 95 6.28 9.95 -7.48
N PRO A 96 5.37 10.89 -7.27
CA PRO A 96 5.25 11.60 -6.00
C PRO A 96 4.74 10.70 -4.88
N LEU A 97 5.26 10.91 -3.67
CA LEU A 97 4.85 10.27 -2.44
C LEU A 97 3.95 11.21 -1.63
N HIS A 98 2.78 10.72 -1.27
CA HIS A 98 1.81 11.44 -0.45
C HIS A 98 1.66 10.75 0.90
N PHE A 99 1.93 11.47 1.98
CA PHE A 99 1.77 10.95 3.33
C PHE A 99 0.37 11.28 3.84
N VAL A 100 -0.35 10.26 4.26
CA VAL A 100 -1.75 10.34 4.68
C VAL A 100 -1.83 9.95 6.16
N PRO A 101 -1.95 10.93 7.07
CA PRO A 101 -2.12 10.64 8.48
C PRO A 101 -3.53 10.10 8.75
N ILE A 102 -3.63 9.06 9.57
CA ILE A 102 -4.93 8.56 10.05
C ILE A 102 -5.54 9.59 11.00
N HIS A 103 -6.77 10.00 10.70
CA HIS A 103 -7.49 10.97 11.53
C HIS A 103 -7.66 10.44 12.97
N PRO A 104 -7.40 11.24 14.02
CA PRO A 104 -7.48 10.80 15.41
C PRO A 104 -8.81 10.14 15.79
N ASN A 105 -9.93 10.61 15.24
CA ASN A 105 -11.24 10.00 15.46
C ASN A 105 -11.39 8.59 14.89
N ASP A 106 -10.54 8.19 13.95
CA ASP A 106 -10.57 6.86 13.35
C ASP A 106 -9.63 5.89 14.07
N ARG A 107 -8.61 6.38 14.80
CA ARG A 107 -7.66 5.56 15.56
C ARG A 107 -8.34 4.63 16.56
N ASP A 108 -9.39 5.12 17.23
CA ASP A 108 -10.11 4.32 18.24
C ASP A 108 -11.17 3.38 17.65
N LYS A 109 -11.71 3.71 16.48
CA LYS A 109 -12.90 3.03 15.94
C LYS A 109 -12.57 2.10 14.76
N ARG A 110 -11.58 2.45 13.96
CA ARG A 110 -11.34 1.83 12.66
C ARG A 110 -9.85 1.61 12.38
N ASP A 111 -9.03 1.61 13.41
CA ASP A 111 -7.59 1.46 13.26
C ASP A 111 -7.25 0.00 12.93
N CYS A 112 -7.37 -0.32 11.66
CA CYS A 112 -6.96 -1.60 11.10
C CYS A 112 -6.32 -1.40 9.72
N LEU A 113 -5.51 -2.35 9.31
CA LEU A 113 -4.75 -2.24 8.06
C LEU A 113 -5.68 -2.08 6.82
N GLY A 114 -6.81 -2.80 6.81
CA GLY A 114 -7.79 -2.65 5.74
C GLY A 114 -8.44 -1.27 5.70
N TRP A 115 -8.69 -0.64 6.86
CA TRP A 115 -9.15 0.75 6.88
C TRP A 115 -8.10 1.70 6.33
N SER A 116 -6.81 1.48 6.65
CA SER A 116 -5.72 2.28 6.09
C SER A 116 -5.69 2.21 4.57
N VAL A 117 -5.89 1.03 3.98
CA VAL A 117 -6.04 0.89 2.51
C VAL A 117 -7.19 1.76 2.00
N LEU A 118 -8.38 1.62 2.58
CA LEU A 118 -9.56 2.37 2.13
C LEU A 118 -9.41 3.88 2.37
N TYR A 119 -8.78 4.27 3.47
CA TYR A 119 -8.57 5.69 3.78
C TYR A 119 -7.57 6.33 2.82
N GLY A 120 -6.49 5.62 2.47
CA GLY A 120 -5.56 6.05 1.44
C GLY A 120 -6.22 6.23 0.08
N ALA A 121 -7.02 5.26 -0.34
CA ALA A 121 -7.77 5.34 -1.60
C ALA A 121 -8.79 6.49 -1.61
N LEU A 122 -9.52 6.68 -0.50
CA LEU A 122 -10.46 7.79 -0.35
C LEU A 122 -9.77 9.15 -0.43
N THR A 123 -8.62 9.28 0.24
CA THR A 123 -7.83 10.51 0.24
C THR A 123 -7.28 10.79 -1.16
N ALA A 124 -6.73 9.77 -1.83
CA ALA A 124 -6.27 9.87 -3.21
C ALA A 124 -7.38 10.36 -4.15
N TYR A 125 -8.57 9.77 -4.04
CA TYR A 125 -9.73 10.19 -4.84
C TYR A 125 -10.13 11.66 -4.58
N TRP A 126 -10.28 12.06 -3.31
CA TRP A 126 -10.75 13.39 -2.97
C TRP A 126 -9.75 14.49 -3.34
N LEU A 127 -8.46 14.28 -3.05
CA LEU A 127 -7.42 15.25 -3.40
C LEU A 127 -7.29 15.39 -4.92
N SER A 128 -7.25 14.27 -5.63
CA SER A 128 -7.19 14.29 -7.10
C SER A 128 -8.40 14.99 -7.71
N ARG A 129 -9.61 14.71 -7.21
CA ARG A 129 -10.84 15.37 -7.66
C ARG A 129 -10.81 16.89 -7.42
N THR A 130 -10.20 17.35 -6.32
CA THR A 130 -10.07 18.76 -6.01
C THR A 130 -9.11 19.48 -6.96
N ILE A 131 -8.05 18.78 -7.40
CA ILE A 131 -7.06 19.32 -8.35
C ILE A 131 -7.62 19.31 -9.76
N SER A 132 -8.05 18.13 -10.24
CA SER A 132 -8.61 17.95 -11.59
C SER A 132 -9.24 16.57 -11.73
N GLN A 133 -10.38 16.50 -12.39
CA GLN A 133 -11.02 15.21 -12.74
C GLN A 133 -10.14 14.29 -13.62
N TRP A 134 -9.13 14.84 -14.28
CA TRP A 134 -8.23 14.09 -15.17
C TRP A 134 -7.18 13.27 -14.43
N VAL A 135 -6.93 13.59 -13.16
CA VAL A 135 -5.95 12.90 -12.31
C VAL A 135 -6.61 12.00 -11.26
N GLN A 136 -7.93 11.80 -11.33
CA GLN A 136 -8.61 10.85 -10.46
C GLN A 136 -8.12 9.43 -10.75
N PRO A 137 -7.79 8.65 -9.71
CA PRO A 137 -7.40 7.26 -9.91
C PRO A 137 -8.52 6.44 -10.56
N ASP A 138 -8.20 5.72 -11.60
CA ASP A 138 -9.09 4.74 -12.21
C ASP A 138 -9.07 3.42 -11.43
N ARG A 139 -7.92 3.09 -10.82
CA ARG A 139 -7.70 1.90 -10.00
C ARG A 139 -6.63 2.14 -8.96
N TYR A 140 -6.65 1.32 -7.92
CA TYR A 140 -5.69 1.35 -6.82
C TYR A 140 -4.89 0.05 -6.79
N TYR A 141 -3.58 0.15 -6.61
CA TYR A 141 -2.69 -0.97 -6.33
C TYR A 141 -2.27 -0.94 -4.87
N VAL A 142 -2.45 -2.03 -4.14
CA VAL A 142 -2.07 -2.12 -2.73
C VAL A 142 -0.80 -2.95 -2.60
N SER A 143 0.18 -2.41 -1.90
CA SER A 143 1.38 -3.15 -1.48
C SER A 143 1.53 -3.05 0.04
N PHE A 144 1.65 -4.21 0.68
CA PHE A 144 1.77 -4.29 2.14
C PHE A 144 3.23 -4.40 2.57
N PRO A 145 3.68 -3.65 3.61
CA PRO A 145 5.03 -3.80 4.18
C PRO A 145 5.29 -5.20 4.75
N TYR A 146 4.25 -5.85 5.26
CA TYR A 146 4.36 -7.12 6.01
C TYR A 146 4.43 -8.38 5.13
N GLY A 147 4.14 -8.26 3.86
CA GLY A 147 4.32 -9.34 2.88
C GLY A 147 5.64 -9.19 2.14
N VAL A 148 6.57 -10.10 2.34
CA VAL A 148 7.91 -10.02 1.74
C VAL A 148 8.05 -11.00 0.60
N TYR A 149 8.26 -10.48 -0.58
CA TYR A 149 8.61 -11.17 -1.83
C TYR A 149 9.33 -10.18 -2.74
N LYS A 150 9.89 -10.64 -3.83
CA LYS A 150 10.67 -9.79 -4.75
C LYS A 150 9.76 -8.80 -5.48
N PRO A 151 9.89 -7.48 -5.25
CA PRO A 151 8.98 -6.48 -5.79
C PRO A 151 9.06 -6.33 -7.30
N GLU A 152 10.21 -6.61 -7.92
CA GLU A 152 10.40 -6.48 -9.37
C GLU A 152 9.61 -7.50 -10.19
N LEU A 153 9.08 -8.56 -9.55
CA LEU A 153 8.23 -9.56 -10.21
C LEU A 153 6.97 -8.95 -10.83
N VAL A 154 6.50 -7.80 -10.35
CA VAL A 154 5.32 -7.12 -10.89
C VAL A 154 5.60 -6.37 -12.20
N ILE A 155 6.87 -6.06 -12.52
CA ILE A 155 7.25 -5.26 -13.70
C ILE A 155 6.68 -5.82 -15.01
N PRO A 156 6.77 -7.12 -15.32
CA PRO A 156 6.21 -7.68 -16.55
C PRO A 156 4.68 -7.56 -16.65
N TYR A 157 4.00 -7.34 -15.51
CA TYR A 157 2.55 -7.26 -15.43
C TYR A 157 2.01 -5.82 -15.45
N ARG A 158 2.86 -4.81 -15.56
CA ARG A 158 2.47 -3.38 -15.48
C ARG A 158 1.28 -3.02 -16.38
N THR A 159 1.30 -3.47 -17.64
CA THR A 159 0.21 -3.20 -18.58
C THR A 159 -1.11 -3.79 -18.11
N LYS A 160 -1.09 -4.97 -17.49
CA LYS A 160 -2.27 -5.63 -16.93
C LYS A 160 -2.71 -4.96 -15.64
N ILE A 161 -1.78 -4.56 -14.78
CA ILE A 161 -2.06 -3.82 -13.55
C ILE A 161 -2.68 -2.46 -13.86
N SER A 162 -2.17 -1.76 -14.90
CA SER A 162 -2.69 -0.49 -15.39
C SER A 162 -3.82 -0.69 -16.41
N SER A 163 -4.76 -1.58 -16.12
CA SER A 163 -5.95 -1.85 -16.92
C SER A 163 -7.20 -1.95 -16.05
N ASN A 164 -8.36 -2.10 -16.70
CA ASN A 164 -9.62 -2.32 -15.98
C ASN A 164 -9.77 -3.77 -15.47
N GLU A 165 -8.86 -4.66 -15.81
CA GLU A 165 -8.89 -6.05 -15.35
C GLU A 165 -8.35 -6.15 -13.92
N PRO A 166 -8.92 -7.02 -13.06
CA PRO A 166 -8.39 -7.28 -11.74
C PRO A 166 -6.99 -7.90 -11.83
N PHE A 167 -6.16 -7.59 -10.84
CA PHE A 167 -4.83 -8.18 -10.70
C PHE A 167 -4.58 -8.56 -9.24
N CYS A 168 -3.93 -9.69 -9.01
CA CYS A 168 -3.46 -10.06 -7.68
C CYS A 168 -2.16 -10.85 -7.73
N VAL A 169 -1.37 -10.70 -6.67
CA VAL A 169 -0.24 -11.57 -6.38
C VAL A 169 -0.74 -12.76 -5.58
N SER A 170 -0.20 -13.94 -5.84
CA SER A 170 -0.53 -15.16 -5.11
C SER A 170 0.72 -15.93 -4.73
N TYR A 171 0.63 -16.65 -3.62
CA TYR A 171 1.60 -17.63 -3.18
C TYR A 171 0.88 -18.87 -2.68
N ASP A 172 1.24 -20.05 -3.16
CA ASP A 172 0.57 -21.30 -2.84
C ASP A 172 -0.97 -21.23 -2.94
N LYS A 173 -1.46 -20.58 -4.01
CA LYS A 173 -2.88 -20.30 -4.30
C LYS A 173 -3.57 -19.36 -3.29
N LYS A 174 -2.85 -18.84 -2.31
CA LYS A 174 -3.36 -17.86 -1.36
C LYS A 174 -3.18 -16.45 -1.91
N THR A 175 -4.07 -15.56 -1.50
CA THR A 175 -4.12 -14.14 -1.89
C THR A 175 -4.47 -13.28 -0.67
N VAL A 176 -4.71 -11.99 -0.85
CA VAL A 176 -5.23 -11.12 0.19
C VAL A 176 -6.57 -11.60 0.77
N LYS A 177 -7.36 -12.37 -0.01
CA LYS A 177 -8.62 -12.99 0.48
C LYS A 177 -8.41 -14.12 1.48
N ASP A 178 -7.19 -14.62 1.56
CA ASP A 178 -6.79 -15.65 2.52
C ASP A 178 -6.02 -15.05 3.71
N ASN A 179 -6.15 -13.73 3.92
CA ASN A 179 -5.47 -12.96 4.95
C ASN A 179 -3.94 -12.88 4.76
N GLU A 180 -3.45 -13.02 3.52
CA GLU A 180 -2.02 -12.85 3.23
C GLU A 180 -1.72 -11.41 2.75
N TYR A 181 -0.56 -10.88 3.09
CA TYR A 181 -0.14 -9.53 2.71
C TYR A 181 0.44 -9.49 1.29
N LEU A 182 -0.36 -9.91 0.34
CA LEU A 182 -0.01 -10.00 -1.09
C LEU A 182 -0.64 -8.83 -1.86
N GLY A 183 0.10 -8.30 -2.82
CA GLY A 183 -0.33 -7.17 -3.63
C GLY A 183 -1.57 -7.47 -4.47
N PHE A 184 -2.46 -6.49 -4.63
CA PHE A 184 -3.66 -6.62 -5.45
C PHE A 184 -4.16 -5.27 -5.95
N THR A 185 -5.08 -5.29 -6.91
CA THR A 185 -5.78 -4.08 -7.38
C THR A 185 -7.25 -4.12 -6.99
N PHE A 186 -7.82 -2.94 -6.78
CA PHE A 186 -9.26 -2.75 -6.61
C PHE A 186 -9.71 -1.42 -7.23
N ASP A 187 -10.99 -1.29 -7.51
CA ASP A 187 -11.59 -0.10 -8.09
C ASP A 187 -12.58 0.60 -7.16
N GLY A 188 -13.33 1.57 -7.69
CA GLY A 188 -14.27 2.35 -6.90
C GLY A 188 -15.52 1.56 -6.45
N GLU A 189 -15.90 0.50 -7.16
CA GLU A 189 -17.03 -0.35 -6.74
C GLU A 189 -16.58 -1.29 -5.62
N ASP A 190 -15.43 -1.94 -5.77
CA ASP A 190 -14.81 -2.72 -4.72
C ASP A 190 -14.63 -1.90 -3.43
N PHE A 191 -14.17 -0.63 -3.56
CA PHE A 191 -14.05 0.28 -2.44
C PHE A 191 -15.38 0.46 -1.67
N LYS A 192 -16.49 0.62 -2.39
CA LYS A 192 -17.79 0.82 -1.76
C LYS A 192 -18.23 -0.41 -0.95
N GLU A 193 -18.02 -1.60 -1.50
CA GLU A 193 -18.35 -2.84 -0.80
C GLU A 193 -17.47 -3.06 0.44
N CYS A 194 -16.14 -2.93 0.32
CA CYS A 194 -15.23 -3.04 1.46
C CYS A 194 -15.55 -2.01 2.56
N ARG A 195 -15.87 -0.77 2.18
CA ARG A 195 -16.29 0.26 3.14
C ARG A 195 -17.60 -0.09 3.83
N ARG A 196 -18.53 -0.75 3.11
CA ARG A 196 -19.81 -1.21 3.68
C ARG A 196 -19.57 -2.26 4.76
N VAL A 197 -18.67 -3.22 4.53
CA VAL A 197 -18.27 -4.23 5.52
C VAL A 197 -17.77 -3.56 6.80
N ILE A 198 -16.79 -2.66 6.70
CA ILE A 198 -16.24 -1.97 7.87
C ILE A 198 -17.32 -1.15 8.60
N ARG A 199 -18.22 -0.49 7.88
CA ARG A 199 -19.30 0.30 8.48
C ARG A 199 -20.32 -0.56 9.19
N LYS A 200 -20.74 -1.66 8.56
CA LYS A 200 -21.77 -2.55 9.11
C LYS A 200 -21.29 -3.24 10.38
N GLU A 201 -20.06 -3.70 10.38
CA GLU A 201 -19.52 -4.52 11.45
C GLU A 201 -18.75 -3.70 12.50
N GLY A 202 -18.19 -2.53 12.11
CA GLY A 202 -17.52 -1.62 13.05
C GLY A 202 -18.47 -0.78 13.91
N THR A 203 -19.79 -0.91 13.74
CA THR A 203 -20.79 -0.11 14.45
C THR A 203 -21.53 -0.84 15.57
N GLY A 204 -21.04 -1.95 16.08
CA GLY A 204 -21.54 -2.56 17.31
C GLY A 204 -21.37 -1.63 18.53
N GLN A 205 -21.97 -0.42 18.44
CA GLN A 205 -21.83 0.64 19.45
C GLN A 205 -23.03 0.71 20.39
N PHE A 206 -24.09 -0.05 20.10
CA PHE A 206 -25.35 0.01 20.85
C PHE A 206 -25.64 -1.33 21.53
N LEU A 207 -26.26 -1.25 22.72
CA LEU A 207 -26.73 -2.45 23.41
C LEU A 207 -27.78 -3.15 22.55
N SER A 208 -27.69 -4.48 22.45
CA SER A 208 -28.68 -5.30 21.76
C SER A 208 -30.09 -5.20 22.39
N SER A 209 -30.16 -4.82 23.66
CA SER A 209 -31.41 -4.59 24.38
C SER A 209 -32.00 -3.18 24.20
N ASP A 210 -31.19 -2.22 23.79
CA ASP A 210 -31.64 -0.83 23.64
C ASP A 210 -30.77 -0.11 22.56
N MET A 211 -31.31 0.00 21.37
CA MET A 211 -30.65 0.63 20.21
C MET A 211 -30.36 2.13 20.39
N HIS A 212 -30.84 2.75 21.45
CA HIS A 212 -30.55 4.15 21.78
C HIS A 212 -29.41 4.30 22.79
N LYS A 213 -29.05 3.22 23.49
CA LYS A 213 -28.05 3.25 24.54
C LYS A 213 -26.72 2.72 24.02
N ARG A 214 -25.70 3.59 24.03
CA ARG A 214 -24.34 3.21 23.60
C ARG A 214 -23.72 2.27 24.62
N MET A 215 -23.00 1.26 24.11
CA MET A 215 -22.16 0.40 24.95
C MET A 215 -21.05 1.23 25.63
N PRO A 216 -20.54 0.78 26.80
CA PRO A 216 -19.32 1.31 27.38
C PRO A 216 -18.18 1.29 26.33
N ILE A 217 -17.25 2.26 26.42
CA ILE A 217 -16.17 2.42 25.44
C ILE A 217 -15.33 1.14 25.33
N GLU A 218 -15.12 0.46 26.46
CA GLU A 218 -14.32 -0.77 26.59
C GLU A 218 -14.97 -1.97 25.88
N GLU A 219 -16.30 -1.98 25.78
CA GLU A 219 -17.07 -3.06 25.14
C GLU A 219 -17.42 -2.77 23.67
N ARG A 220 -17.09 -1.56 23.18
CA ARG A 220 -17.37 -1.21 21.78
C ARG A 220 -16.46 -2.01 20.88
N TRP A 221 -17.07 -2.76 20.00
CA TRP A 221 -16.35 -3.48 18.97
C TRP A 221 -15.59 -2.52 18.08
N SER A 222 -14.28 -2.69 17.99
CA SER A 222 -13.38 -1.90 17.14
C SER A 222 -13.03 -2.72 15.91
N ALA A 223 -12.95 -2.08 14.75
CA ALA A 223 -12.49 -2.69 13.53
C ALA A 223 -10.99 -3.12 13.58
N ARG A 224 -10.29 -2.86 14.69
CA ARG A 224 -8.90 -3.28 14.90
C ARG A 224 -8.66 -4.78 14.73
N HIS A 225 -9.69 -5.59 14.97
CA HIS A 225 -9.62 -7.05 14.85
C HIS A 225 -10.02 -7.57 13.47
N PHE A 226 -10.32 -6.69 12.50
CA PHE A 226 -10.66 -7.14 11.17
C PHE A 226 -9.43 -7.60 10.41
N LYS A 227 -9.47 -8.85 10.02
CA LYS A 227 -8.50 -9.44 9.12
C LYS A 227 -8.76 -8.97 7.68
N LEU A 228 -7.76 -9.10 6.82
CA LEU A 228 -7.84 -8.68 5.42
C LEU A 228 -8.87 -9.48 4.63
N ASP A 229 -8.96 -10.80 4.88
CA ASP A 229 -9.91 -11.72 4.27
C ASP A 229 -11.35 -11.21 4.37
N LYS A 230 -11.73 -10.75 5.57
CA LYS A 230 -13.07 -10.22 5.83
C LYS A 230 -13.34 -8.91 5.12
N ILE A 231 -12.36 -8.01 5.08
CA ILE A 231 -12.52 -6.67 4.48
C ILE A 231 -12.55 -6.76 2.96
N PHE A 232 -11.67 -7.58 2.40
CA PHE A 232 -11.48 -7.71 0.95
C PHE A 232 -12.20 -8.93 0.33
N GLU A 233 -13.09 -9.59 1.09
CA GLU A 233 -13.91 -10.70 0.60
C GLU A 233 -14.63 -10.38 -0.72
N HIS A 234 -15.17 -9.16 -0.80
CA HIS A 234 -15.99 -8.71 -1.93
C HIS A 234 -15.19 -8.09 -3.07
N VAL A 235 -13.88 -7.95 -2.96
CA VAL A 235 -13.06 -7.45 -4.07
C VAL A 235 -13.22 -8.39 -5.26
N ASN A 236 -13.53 -7.83 -6.42
CA ASN A 236 -13.69 -8.61 -7.62
C ASN A 236 -12.33 -9.17 -8.08
N MET A 237 -12.17 -10.49 -7.98
CA MET A 237 -10.99 -11.22 -8.48
C MET A 237 -11.38 -12.23 -9.56
N ASN A 238 -12.61 -12.16 -10.08
CA ASN A 238 -13.02 -13.01 -11.19
C ASN A 238 -12.19 -12.66 -12.42
N GLU A 239 -11.61 -13.68 -13.05
CA GLU A 239 -10.74 -13.50 -14.21
C GLU A 239 -9.51 -12.61 -13.96
N ALA A 240 -9.07 -12.50 -12.69
CA ALA A 240 -7.92 -11.69 -12.33
C ALA A 240 -6.65 -12.19 -13.03
N ASN A 241 -5.81 -11.26 -13.45
CA ASN A 241 -4.45 -11.58 -13.83
C ASN A 241 -3.65 -11.92 -12.56
N ILE A 242 -3.17 -13.14 -12.46
CA ILE A 242 -2.50 -13.65 -11.27
C ILE A 242 -1.00 -13.71 -11.50
N LEU A 243 -0.23 -13.09 -10.62
CA LEU A 243 1.21 -13.27 -10.49
C LEU A 243 1.49 -14.28 -9.37
N CYS A 244 1.97 -15.48 -9.71
CA CYS A 244 2.45 -16.44 -8.72
C CYS A 244 3.89 -16.09 -8.33
N THR A 245 4.12 -15.70 -7.06
CA THR A 245 5.48 -15.50 -6.55
C THR A 245 6.14 -16.83 -6.19
N PRO A 246 7.44 -17.00 -6.46
CA PRO A 246 8.15 -18.26 -6.15
C PRO A 246 8.39 -18.43 -4.64
N TRP A 247 8.38 -17.35 -3.86
CA TRP A 247 8.50 -17.35 -2.42
C TRP A 247 7.81 -16.13 -1.81
N TYR A 248 7.35 -16.29 -0.58
CA TYR A 248 6.66 -15.27 0.19
C TYR A 248 6.85 -15.53 1.68
N TYR A 249 7.04 -14.49 2.45
CA TYR A 249 7.09 -14.55 3.91
C TYR A 249 6.17 -13.48 4.48
N ASN A 250 5.35 -13.90 5.43
CA ASN A 250 4.57 -12.99 6.27
C ASN A 250 5.43 -12.58 7.47
N ILE A 251 5.76 -11.29 7.54
CA ILE A 251 6.58 -10.73 8.62
C ILE A 251 5.74 -9.84 9.55
N ASP A 252 4.47 -10.15 9.77
CA ASP A 252 3.62 -9.44 10.73
C ASP A 252 3.88 -9.84 12.18
N SER A 253 4.69 -10.86 12.40
CA SER A 253 5.11 -11.37 13.69
C SER A 253 6.63 -11.52 13.79
N TRP A 254 7.15 -11.53 15.03
CA TRP A 254 8.58 -11.75 15.28
C TRP A 254 9.07 -13.07 14.70
N ASP A 255 8.29 -14.13 14.86
CA ASP A 255 8.66 -15.47 14.35
C ASP A 255 8.72 -15.48 12.82
N GLY A 256 7.76 -14.85 12.14
CA GLY A 256 7.77 -14.72 10.68
C GLY A 256 8.97 -13.91 10.17
N LEU A 257 9.34 -12.84 10.88
CA LEU A 257 10.54 -12.07 10.55
C LEU A 257 11.81 -12.93 10.74
N CYS A 258 11.94 -13.65 11.85
CA CYS A 258 13.08 -14.52 12.11
C CYS A 258 13.18 -15.64 11.07
N GLU A 259 12.07 -16.25 10.69
CA GLU A 259 12.02 -17.23 9.61
C GLU A 259 12.59 -16.63 8.31
N PHE A 260 12.06 -15.49 7.87
CA PHE A 260 12.54 -14.81 6.67
C PHE A 260 14.04 -14.50 6.74
N LEU A 261 14.52 -13.91 7.85
CA LEU A 261 15.92 -13.53 8.00
C LEU A 261 16.89 -14.73 7.96
N GLY A 262 16.41 -15.91 8.36
CA GLY A 262 17.16 -17.17 8.29
C GLY A 262 17.26 -17.78 6.89
N THR A 263 16.51 -17.29 5.91
CA THR A 263 16.44 -17.88 4.57
C THR A 263 17.49 -17.34 3.60
N LYS A 264 17.69 -18.09 2.50
CA LYS A 264 18.54 -17.61 1.38
C LYS A 264 17.86 -16.52 0.55
N ASN A 265 16.52 -16.48 0.55
CA ASN A 265 15.72 -15.55 -0.26
C ASN A 265 15.95 -14.10 0.12
N ARG A 266 16.36 -13.84 1.38
CA ARG A 266 16.77 -12.50 1.81
C ARG A 266 17.88 -11.90 0.92
N LYS A 267 18.75 -12.73 0.37
CA LYS A 267 19.85 -12.28 -0.52
C LYS A 267 19.36 -11.86 -1.91
N GLU A 268 18.12 -12.15 -2.24
CA GLU A 268 17.47 -11.74 -3.49
C GLU A 268 16.82 -10.34 -3.38
N LEU A 269 16.76 -9.80 -2.16
CA LEU A 269 16.23 -8.47 -1.88
C LEU A 269 17.37 -7.47 -1.74
N ASP A 270 17.63 -6.77 -2.83
CA ASP A 270 18.54 -5.64 -2.84
C ASP A 270 17.75 -4.33 -2.82
N ARG A 271 18.21 -3.38 -2.00
CA ARG A 271 17.66 -2.04 -2.05
C ARG A 271 18.00 -1.41 -3.40
N PRO A 272 17.03 -0.82 -4.10
CA PRO A 272 17.30 -0.01 -5.28
C PRO A 272 18.32 1.09 -4.96
N SER A 273 19.04 1.57 -5.98
CA SER A 273 20.00 2.66 -5.80
C SER A 273 19.33 3.88 -5.15
N HIS A 274 20.11 4.66 -4.40
CA HIS A 274 19.60 5.88 -3.76
C HIS A 274 18.99 6.88 -4.75
N LYS A 275 19.41 6.85 -6.01
CA LYS A 275 18.81 7.64 -7.09
C LYS A 275 17.40 7.20 -7.45
N MET A 276 17.03 5.97 -7.17
CA MET A 276 15.73 5.41 -7.53
C MET A 276 14.75 5.44 -6.36
N LEU A 277 15.23 5.14 -5.17
CA LEU A 277 14.42 5.06 -3.96
C LEU A 277 15.12 5.80 -2.82
N GLY A 278 14.50 6.86 -2.36
CA GLY A 278 14.94 7.63 -1.19
C GLY A 278 16.25 8.36 -1.44
N TYR A 279 16.15 9.51 -2.01
CA TYR A 279 17.26 10.43 -2.15
C TYR A 279 17.16 11.50 -1.07
N HIS A 280 18.21 11.58 -0.23
CA HIS A 280 18.43 12.73 0.63
C HIS A 280 19.68 13.47 0.20
N GLU A 281 19.59 14.78 0.05
CA GLU A 281 20.74 15.66 -0.22
C GLU A 281 21.84 15.50 0.83
N TRP A 282 21.52 15.02 2.03
CA TRP A 282 22.48 14.70 3.08
C TRP A 282 23.49 13.61 2.71
N ASN A 283 23.14 12.73 1.79
CA ASN A 283 24.07 11.70 1.30
C ASN A 283 25.11 12.28 0.33
N LEU A 284 24.85 13.46 -0.26
CA LEU A 284 25.83 14.16 -1.10
C LEU A 284 26.99 14.73 -0.29
N ILE A 285 26.76 15.09 0.98
CA ILE A 285 27.80 15.66 1.85
C ILE A 285 28.80 14.58 2.30
N GLY A 286 28.38 13.30 2.32
CA GLY A 286 29.25 12.18 2.65
C GLY A 286 30.15 11.73 1.50
N ASP A 287 29.65 11.77 0.28
CA ASP A 287 30.37 11.31 -0.91
C ASP A 287 31.39 12.35 -1.45
N GLU A 288 31.30 13.61 -1.01
CA GLU A 288 32.31 14.65 -1.32
C GLU A 288 33.47 14.72 -0.32
N ILE A 289 33.47 13.90 0.73
CA ILE A 289 34.50 13.89 1.80
C ILE A 289 35.43 12.68 1.68
N GLU A 290 35.18 11.74 0.78
CA GLU A 290 36.11 10.67 0.40
C GLU A 290 36.87 11.04 -0.90
#